data_8c0dfec44d536fea205ec02ecb6f2024
#
_entry.id   8c0dfec44d536fea205ec02ecb6f2024
#
_cell.length_a   1.000
_cell.length_b   1.000
_cell.length_c   1.000
_cell.angle_alpha   90.00
_cell.angle_beta   90.00
_cell.angle_gamma   90.00
#
_symmetry.space_group_name_H-M   'P 1'
#
loop_
_entity.id
_entity.type
_entity.pdbx_description
1 polymer ?
#
loop_
_entity_poly.entity_id
_entity_poly.type
_entity_poly.pdbx_seq_one_letter_code
_entity_poly.pdbx_strand_id
1 'polypeptide(L)'
;MKKLGICICYQVNNFGSQLQSYATTVELKRRGIDFEIIRYKKKYTPKLILSLIPRLFNPVFFSERFLLRYPKKIRLKLNSEFNRNNSLRNACLAKFSKERFTSFSPVYYGYDKLCKASKNYDAVMVGSDQLWAPSGITSNFYNLMFVDDSVLKVSYAASMGVSRIKKKLHKIYSTFLSRMDFISVRENTSKKLVEELSSNKAQVVVDPVLLLSGDDWLNEIPDKKLFDEPYIFAYFLGKTPEYRQTVTRFAKEKGLKIVTSHHMDSYNKADINFGDYAPYDVGPEKFVNLIRNAKYVFTDSFHGCVF
;
A
#
# COMPACT_ATOMS: atom_id res chain seq x y z
N MET A 1 -23.40 8.51 18.31
CA MET A 1 -22.22 7.62 18.25
C MET A 1 -21.11 8.38 17.53
N LYS A 2 -19.89 8.27 18.02
CA LYS A 2 -18.73 8.91 17.36
C LYS A 2 -18.37 8.15 16.10
N LYS A 3 -18.21 8.84 14.96
CA LYS A 3 -17.96 8.24 13.65
C LYS A 3 -16.55 8.56 13.16
N LEU A 4 -15.80 7.52 12.80
CA LEU A 4 -14.44 7.64 12.26
C LEU A 4 -14.45 7.56 10.74
N GLY A 5 -13.92 8.57 10.05
CA GLY A 5 -13.58 8.47 8.64
C GLY A 5 -12.17 7.89 8.45
N ILE A 6 -12.00 6.89 7.61
CA ILE A 6 -10.65 6.33 7.36
C ILE A 6 -10.20 6.49 5.92
N CYS A 7 -8.95 6.92 5.74
CA CYS A 7 -8.27 7.07 4.46
C CYS A 7 -7.21 5.96 4.33
N ILE A 8 -7.53 4.87 3.63
CA ILE A 8 -6.68 3.69 3.46
C ILE A 8 -6.54 3.30 1.99
N CYS A 9 -5.51 2.52 1.65
CA CYS A 9 -5.19 2.17 0.25
C CYS A 9 -5.77 0.82 -0.19
N TYR A 10 -7.04 0.57 0.04
CA TYR A 10 -7.73 -0.70 -0.22
C TYR A 10 -7.87 -1.08 -1.70
N GLN A 11 -7.72 -0.15 -2.65
CA GLN A 11 -7.84 -0.39 -4.09
C GLN A 11 -6.49 -0.42 -4.82
N VAL A 12 -5.39 -0.38 -4.11
CA VAL A 12 -4.06 -0.45 -4.73
C VAL A 12 -3.74 -1.88 -5.14
N ASN A 13 -3.16 -2.06 -6.33
CA ASN A 13 -2.78 -3.38 -6.85
C ASN A 13 -1.50 -3.92 -6.18
N ASN A 14 -1.51 -3.98 -4.84
CA ASN A 14 -0.43 -4.47 -4.01
C ASN A 14 -1.00 -5.33 -2.87
N PHE A 15 -0.44 -6.53 -2.66
CA PHE A 15 -0.91 -7.46 -1.63
C PHE A 15 -0.84 -6.85 -0.23
N GLY A 16 0.34 -6.35 0.14
CA GLY A 16 0.57 -5.77 1.45
C GLY A 16 -0.31 -4.54 1.72
N SER A 17 -0.47 -3.66 0.74
CA SER A 17 -1.34 -2.48 0.86
C SER A 17 -2.79 -2.86 1.13
N GLN A 18 -3.30 -3.91 0.48
CA GLN A 18 -4.66 -4.39 0.72
C GLN A 18 -4.80 -5.12 2.05
N LEU A 19 -3.82 -5.97 2.40
CA LEU A 19 -3.85 -6.75 3.64
C LEU A 19 -3.74 -5.87 4.89
N GLN A 20 -2.84 -4.87 4.91
CA GLN A 20 -2.77 -3.92 6.03
C GLN A 20 -4.03 -3.05 6.14
N SER A 21 -4.61 -2.66 4.99
CA SER A 21 -5.90 -1.94 4.99
C SER A 21 -7.03 -2.82 5.54
N TYR A 22 -7.02 -4.11 5.19
CA TYR A 22 -7.98 -5.08 5.71
C TYR A 22 -7.81 -5.30 7.21
N ALA A 23 -6.59 -5.55 7.69
CA ALA A 23 -6.29 -5.67 9.11
C ALA A 23 -6.75 -4.44 9.91
N THR A 24 -6.57 -3.22 9.36
CA THR A 24 -7.10 -1.99 9.96
C THR A 24 -8.61 -2.07 10.15
N THR A 25 -9.35 -2.54 9.14
CA THR A 25 -10.82 -2.62 9.25
C THR A 25 -11.29 -3.71 10.21
N VAL A 26 -10.58 -4.85 10.27
CA VAL A 26 -10.86 -5.93 11.21
C VAL A 26 -10.65 -5.46 12.64
N GLU A 27 -9.53 -4.80 12.92
CA GLU A 27 -9.21 -4.31 14.27
C GLU A 27 -10.17 -3.21 14.74
N LEU A 28 -10.56 -2.29 13.87
CA LEU A 28 -11.58 -1.27 14.20
C LEU A 28 -12.94 -1.91 14.55
N LYS A 29 -13.35 -2.94 13.80
CA LYS A 29 -14.59 -3.71 14.09
C LYS A 29 -14.48 -4.44 15.44
N ARG A 30 -13.35 -5.10 15.71
CA ARG A 30 -13.11 -5.80 16.98
C ARG A 30 -13.21 -4.86 18.20
N ARG A 31 -12.79 -3.61 18.02
CA ARG A 31 -12.89 -2.56 19.07
C ARG A 31 -14.27 -1.88 19.13
N GLY A 32 -15.22 -2.29 18.30
CA GLY A 32 -16.56 -1.67 18.26
C GLY A 32 -16.54 -0.22 17.78
N ILE A 33 -15.52 0.18 17.01
CA ILE A 33 -15.41 1.54 16.47
C ILE A 33 -16.24 1.63 15.18
N ASP A 34 -17.22 2.54 15.16
CA ASP A 34 -17.97 2.86 13.95
C ASP A 34 -17.12 3.66 12.98
N PHE A 35 -16.95 3.15 11.75
CA PHE A 35 -16.11 3.79 10.75
C PHE A 35 -16.64 3.66 9.33
N GLU A 36 -16.19 4.56 8.47
CA GLU A 36 -16.38 4.49 7.02
C GLU A 36 -15.05 4.71 6.29
N ILE A 37 -14.81 3.90 5.26
CA ILE A 37 -13.73 4.14 4.30
C ILE A 37 -14.14 5.31 3.39
N ILE A 38 -13.45 6.43 3.49
CA ILE A 38 -13.75 7.63 2.72
C ILE A 38 -13.43 7.39 1.24
N ARG A 39 -14.46 7.52 0.39
CA ARG A 39 -14.31 7.36 -1.06
C ARG A 39 -14.27 8.72 -1.75
N TYR A 40 -13.14 9.01 -2.39
CA TYR A 40 -12.93 10.26 -3.10
C TYR A 40 -12.59 10.05 -4.57
N LYS A 41 -13.28 10.76 -5.45
CA LYS A 41 -12.97 10.83 -6.88
C LYS A 41 -12.69 12.27 -7.28
N LYS A 42 -11.53 12.50 -7.88
CA LYS A 42 -11.15 13.83 -8.41
C LYS A 42 -12.11 14.24 -9.52
N LYS A 43 -12.66 15.44 -9.42
CA LYS A 43 -13.36 16.07 -10.54
C LYS A 43 -12.35 16.97 -11.26
N TYR A 44 -12.02 16.63 -12.49
CA TYR A 44 -11.11 17.42 -13.31
C TYR A 44 -11.82 18.68 -13.81
N THR A 45 -11.63 19.79 -13.13
CA THR A 45 -12.08 21.11 -13.57
C THR A 45 -10.94 21.81 -14.29
N PRO A 46 -11.21 22.80 -15.19
CA PRO A 46 -10.16 23.61 -15.83
C PRO A 46 -9.19 24.22 -14.80
N LYS A 47 -9.71 24.72 -13.68
CA LYS A 47 -8.90 25.24 -12.55
C LYS A 47 -7.96 24.19 -11.95
N LEU A 48 -8.42 22.95 -11.80
CA LEU A 48 -7.59 21.85 -11.31
C LEU A 48 -6.52 21.48 -12.35
N ILE A 49 -6.86 21.45 -13.63
CA ILE A 49 -5.91 21.16 -14.72
C ILE A 49 -4.81 22.21 -14.74
N LEU A 50 -5.15 23.50 -14.66
CA LEU A 50 -4.18 24.60 -14.53
C LEU A 50 -3.28 24.44 -13.30
N SER A 51 -3.84 24.06 -12.15
CA SER A 51 -3.05 23.80 -10.92
C SER A 51 -2.10 22.58 -11.01
N LEU A 52 -2.29 21.73 -12.02
CA LEU A 52 -1.41 20.58 -12.26
C LEU A 52 -0.22 20.93 -13.17
N ILE A 53 -0.26 22.06 -13.88
CA ILE A 53 0.83 22.51 -14.80
C ILE A 53 2.18 22.59 -14.08
N PRO A 54 2.32 23.17 -12.86
CA PRO A 54 3.59 23.19 -12.15
C PRO A 54 4.15 21.78 -11.83
N ARG A 55 3.28 20.75 -11.79
CA ARG A 55 3.72 19.36 -11.58
C ARG A 55 4.46 18.78 -12.78
N LEU A 56 4.20 19.30 -13.98
CA LEU A 56 4.91 18.91 -15.20
C LEU A 56 6.39 19.31 -15.14
N PHE A 57 6.73 20.32 -14.35
CA PHE A 57 8.11 20.77 -14.11
C PHE A 57 8.76 20.13 -12.89
N ASN A 58 8.11 19.13 -12.26
CA ASN A 58 8.71 18.40 -11.15
C ASN A 58 9.51 17.20 -11.66
N PRO A 59 10.86 17.20 -11.57
CA PRO A 59 11.69 16.11 -12.10
C PRO A 59 11.40 14.75 -11.44
N VAL A 60 10.93 14.71 -10.18
CA VAL A 60 10.54 13.45 -9.50
C VAL A 60 9.26 12.88 -10.13
N PHE A 61 8.29 13.74 -10.44
CA PHE A 61 7.06 13.33 -11.13
C PHE A 61 7.34 12.81 -12.55
N PHE A 62 8.29 13.42 -13.25
CA PHE A 62 8.72 13.00 -14.58
C PHE A 62 9.43 11.66 -14.54
N SER A 63 10.40 11.49 -13.63
CA SER A 63 11.19 10.26 -13.53
C SER A 63 10.32 9.05 -13.17
N GLU A 64 9.39 9.15 -12.23
CA GLU A 64 8.47 8.06 -11.89
C GLU A 64 7.53 7.70 -13.05
N ARG A 65 7.00 8.70 -13.75
CA ARG A 65 6.09 8.47 -14.86
C ARG A 65 6.78 7.88 -16.09
N PHE A 66 7.95 8.39 -16.46
CA PHE A 66 8.71 7.92 -17.61
C PHE A 66 9.44 6.61 -17.34
N LEU A 67 10.04 6.43 -16.18
CA LEU A 67 10.83 5.24 -15.88
C LEU A 67 9.99 4.03 -15.46
N LEU A 68 8.81 4.24 -14.87
CA LEU A 68 7.99 3.14 -14.35
C LEU A 68 6.71 2.91 -15.15
N ARG A 69 5.94 3.97 -15.44
CA ARG A 69 4.60 3.81 -16.03
C ARG A 69 4.60 3.67 -17.55
N TYR A 70 5.48 4.35 -18.25
CA TYR A 70 5.56 4.26 -19.72
C TYR A 70 6.04 2.90 -20.20
N PRO A 71 7.15 2.34 -19.68
CA PRO A 71 7.60 1.01 -20.07
C PRO A 71 6.54 -0.06 -19.83
N LYS A 72 5.83 0.01 -18.68
CA LYS A 72 4.71 -0.91 -18.39
C LYS A 72 3.59 -0.78 -19.44
N LYS A 73 3.16 0.44 -19.77
CA LYS A 73 2.09 0.66 -20.78
C LYS A 73 2.48 0.17 -22.17
N ILE A 74 3.71 0.41 -22.60
CA ILE A 74 4.23 -0.06 -23.88
C ILE A 74 4.21 -1.60 -23.87
N ARG A 75 4.69 -2.22 -22.81
CA ARG A 75 4.74 -3.68 -22.71
C ARG A 75 3.34 -4.31 -22.66
N LEU A 76 2.38 -3.71 -21.96
CA LEU A 76 0.99 -4.16 -21.99
C LEU A 76 0.38 -4.15 -23.40
N LYS A 77 0.83 -3.23 -24.25
CA LYS A 77 0.40 -3.17 -25.66
C LYS A 77 1.12 -4.17 -26.58
N LEU A 78 2.41 -4.40 -26.33
CA LEU A 78 3.27 -5.20 -27.22
C LEU A 78 3.35 -6.68 -26.83
N ASN A 79 2.99 -7.04 -25.60
CA ASN A 79 3.08 -8.40 -25.10
C ASN A 79 1.72 -8.85 -24.54
N SER A 80 1.00 -9.65 -25.32
CA SER A 80 -0.33 -10.15 -24.99
C SER A 80 -0.34 -11.05 -23.74
N GLU A 81 0.71 -11.85 -23.56
CA GLU A 81 0.85 -12.72 -22.39
C GLU A 81 1.06 -11.89 -21.11
N PHE A 82 1.97 -10.92 -21.13
CA PHE A 82 2.16 -10.01 -19.99
C PHE A 82 0.87 -9.26 -19.65
N ASN A 83 0.10 -8.83 -20.65
CA ASN A 83 -1.18 -8.16 -20.46
C ASN A 83 -2.20 -9.11 -19.81
N ARG A 84 -2.33 -10.35 -20.31
CA ARG A 84 -3.21 -11.36 -19.74
C ARG A 84 -2.86 -11.65 -18.28
N ASN A 85 -1.59 -11.89 -17.98
CA ASN A 85 -1.11 -12.19 -16.65
C ASN A 85 -1.31 -11.02 -15.67
N ASN A 86 -1.03 -9.78 -16.11
CA ASN A 86 -1.31 -8.59 -15.32
C ASN A 86 -2.81 -8.38 -15.07
N SER A 87 -3.66 -8.68 -16.07
CA SER A 87 -5.13 -8.58 -15.93
C SER A 87 -5.65 -9.62 -14.95
N LEU A 88 -5.16 -10.84 -15.00
CA LEU A 88 -5.51 -11.92 -14.07
C LEU A 88 -5.17 -11.56 -12.63
N ARG A 89 -3.94 -11.11 -12.36
CA ARG A 89 -3.52 -10.64 -11.03
C ARG A 89 -4.40 -9.47 -10.54
N ASN A 90 -4.64 -8.48 -11.40
CA ASN A 90 -5.46 -7.32 -11.03
C ASN A 90 -6.91 -7.71 -10.74
N ALA A 91 -7.48 -8.70 -11.44
CA ALA A 91 -8.80 -9.23 -11.16
C ALA A 91 -8.88 -9.88 -9.77
N CYS A 92 -7.86 -10.65 -9.36
CA CYS A 92 -7.79 -11.23 -8.02
C CYS A 92 -7.71 -10.17 -6.92
N LEU A 93 -6.90 -9.12 -7.11
CA LEU A 93 -6.80 -8.00 -6.19
C LEU A 93 -8.12 -7.20 -6.10
N ALA A 94 -8.78 -6.96 -7.24
CA ALA A 94 -10.07 -6.28 -7.28
C ALA A 94 -11.18 -7.10 -6.61
N LYS A 95 -11.16 -8.44 -6.79
CA LYS A 95 -12.08 -9.37 -6.12
C LYS A 95 -11.94 -9.26 -4.61
N PHE A 96 -10.74 -9.38 -4.06
CA PHE A 96 -10.48 -9.23 -2.63
C PHE A 96 -10.98 -7.88 -2.11
N SER A 97 -10.64 -6.79 -2.80
CA SER A 97 -11.08 -5.46 -2.42
C SER A 97 -12.61 -5.33 -2.39
N LYS A 98 -13.31 -5.94 -3.35
CA LYS A 98 -14.78 -5.91 -3.43
C LYS A 98 -15.45 -6.74 -2.32
N GLU A 99 -14.88 -7.88 -1.97
CA GLU A 99 -15.49 -8.85 -1.05
C GLU A 99 -15.18 -8.51 0.42
N ARG A 100 -14.00 -7.95 0.71
CA ARG A 100 -13.51 -7.76 2.07
C ARG A 100 -13.80 -6.39 2.68
N PHE A 101 -13.96 -5.37 1.85
CA PHE A 101 -14.27 -4.03 2.35
C PHE A 101 -15.75 -3.71 2.14
N THR A 102 -16.45 -3.36 3.21
CA THR A 102 -17.91 -3.17 3.21
C THR A 102 -18.37 -1.81 3.74
N SER A 103 -17.65 -1.22 4.68
CA SER A 103 -18.02 0.03 5.34
C SER A 103 -17.52 1.24 4.55
N PHE A 104 -18.32 1.72 3.61
CA PHE A 104 -17.93 2.81 2.71
C PHE A 104 -18.79 4.06 2.90
N SER A 105 -18.14 5.22 2.82
CA SER A 105 -18.85 6.49 2.62
C SER A 105 -19.51 6.55 1.23
N PRO A 106 -20.46 7.48 0.99
CA PRO A 106 -20.77 7.91 -0.36
C PRO A 106 -19.51 8.32 -1.13
N VAL A 107 -19.56 8.28 -2.46
CA VAL A 107 -18.41 8.76 -3.28
C VAL A 107 -18.45 10.28 -3.36
N TYR A 108 -17.43 10.94 -2.82
CA TYR A 108 -17.29 12.40 -2.90
C TYR A 108 -16.58 12.80 -4.20
N TYR A 109 -17.32 13.40 -5.11
CA TYR A 109 -16.79 13.90 -6.39
C TYR A 109 -16.31 15.35 -6.27
N GLY A 110 -15.00 15.57 -6.38
CA GLY A 110 -14.37 16.89 -6.24
C GLY A 110 -13.95 17.22 -4.80
N TYR A 111 -12.92 18.08 -4.70
CA TYR A 111 -12.27 18.39 -3.43
C TYR A 111 -13.18 19.15 -2.48
N ASP A 112 -13.97 20.09 -2.99
CA ASP A 112 -14.90 20.90 -2.16
C ASP A 112 -15.97 20.04 -1.48
N LYS A 113 -16.50 19.01 -2.16
CA LYS A 113 -17.46 18.08 -1.58
C LYS A 113 -16.81 17.21 -0.51
N LEU A 114 -15.56 16.80 -0.74
CA LEU A 114 -14.78 16.05 0.23
C LEU A 114 -14.53 16.89 1.49
N CYS A 115 -14.12 18.15 1.35
CA CYS A 115 -13.93 19.07 2.48
C CYS A 115 -15.22 19.26 3.30
N LYS A 116 -16.35 19.50 2.63
CA LYS A 116 -17.64 19.64 3.33
C LYS A 116 -18.04 18.38 4.07
N ALA A 117 -17.82 17.21 3.45
CA ALA A 117 -18.17 15.92 4.04
C ALA A 117 -17.29 15.54 5.23
N SER A 118 -16.10 16.11 5.37
CA SER A 118 -15.23 15.82 6.52
C SER A 118 -15.88 16.18 7.86
N LYS A 119 -16.77 17.18 7.87
CA LYS A 119 -17.53 17.61 9.07
C LYS A 119 -18.55 16.58 9.59
N ASN A 120 -18.82 15.52 8.82
CA ASN A 120 -19.69 14.42 9.24
C ASN A 120 -18.97 13.40 10.15
N TYR A 121 -17.68 13.59 10.41
CA TYR A 121 -16.87 12.71 11.24
C TYR A 121 -16.38 13.42 12.50
N ASP A 122 -16.29 12.71 13.61
CA ASP A 122 -15.63 13.19 14.83
C ASP A 122 -14.11 13.17 14.68
N ALA A 123 -13.61 12.20 13.92
CA ALA A 123 -12.20 12.08 13.57
C ALA A 123 -12.03 11.54 12.16
N VAL A 124 -10.92 11.91 11.52
CA VAL A 124 -10.45 11.27 10.27
C VAL A 124 -9.06 10.71 10.49
N MET A 125 -8.89 9.42 10.17
CA MET A 125 -7.64 8.71 10.31
C MET A 125 -7.04 8.37 8.94
N VAL A 126 -5.76 8.66 8.74
CA VAL A 126 -4.97 8.05 7.68
C VAL A 126 -4.33 6.76 8.19
N GLY A 127 -4.48 5.69 7.42
CA GLY A 127 -3.94 4.38 7.78
C GLY A 127 -2.46 4.21 7.49
N SER A 128 -2.01 2.98 7.61
CA SER A 128 -0.63 2.56 7.33
C SER A 128 -0.29 2.60 5.85
N ASP A 129 0.93 2.15 5.52
CA ASP A 129 1.61 2.15 4.25
C ASP A 129 2.34 3.47 3.94
N GLN A 130 3.00 3.53 2.80
CA GLN A 130 3.76 4.71 2.34
C GLN A 130 2.84 5.85 1.85
N LEU A 131 1.77 6.12 2.60
CA LEU A 131 0.76 7.13 2.24
C LEU A 131 1.30 8.57 2.33
N TRP A 132 2.37 8.77 3.08
CA TRP A 132 3.09 10.03 3.20
C TRP A 132 4.35 10.10 2.33
N ALA A 133 4.51 9.18 1.37
CA ALA A 133 5.63 9.23 0.44
C ALA A 133 5.64 10.53 -0.38
N PRO A 134 6.82 11.12 -0.65
CA PRO A 134 6.96 12.38 -1.39
C PRO A 134 6.29 12.40 -2.76
N SER A 135 6.20 11.25 -3.41
CA SER A 135 5.54 11.12 -4.72
C SER A 135 4.03 11.37 -4.69
N GLY A 136 3.37 11.03 -3.58
CA GLY A 136 1.91 11.12 -3.41
C GLY A 136 1.41 12.31 -2.59
N ILE A 137 2.29 12.98 -1.84
CA ILE A 137 1.92 13.94 -0.79
C ILE A 137 1.09 15.12 -1.27
N THR A 138 1.24 15.53 -2.51
CA THR A 138 0.51 16.66 -3.10
C THR A 138 -0.94 16.33 -3.46
N SER A 139 -1.42 15.11 -3.21
CA SER A 139 -2.81 14.73 -3.51
C SER A 139 -3.82 15.36 -2.55
N ASN A 140 -3.39 15.82 -1.38
CA ASN A 140 -4.19 16.40 -0.31
C ASN A 140 -5.27 15.46 0.26
N PHE A 141 -5.17 14.16 0.01
CA PHE A 141 -6.08 13.15 0.54
C PHE A 141 -5.47 12.41 1.74
N TYR A 142 -4.33 11.75 1.56
CA TYR A 142 -3.68 11.01 2.64
C TYR A 142 -2.94 11.89 3.66
N ASN A 143 -2.69 13.16 3.34
CA ASN A 143 -2.18 14.15 4.30
C ASN A 143 -3.30 14.88 5.06
N LEU A 144 -4.56 14.46 4.89
CA LEU A 144 -5.76 14.96 5.55
C LEU A 144 -5.98 16.49 5.42
N MET A 145 -5.40 17.14 4.39
CA MET A 145 -5.55 18.57 4.16
C MET A 145 -6.99 19.00 3.83
N PHE A 146 -7.85 18.03 3.46
CA PHE A 146 -9.28 18.27 3.23
C PHE A 146 -10.12 18.29 4.49
N VAL A 147 -9.59 17.84 5.63
CA VAL A 147 -10.32 17.71 6.87
C VAL A 147 -10.47 19.08 7.53
N ASP A 148 -11.68 19.41 7.97
CA ASP A 148 -12.00 20.64 8.71
C ASP A 148 -11.21 20.72 10.02
N ASP A 149 -10.89 21.93 10.47
CA ASP A 149 -10.07 22.11 11.68
C ASP A 149 -10.80 21.68 12.96
N SER A 150 -12.13 21.67 12.96
CA SER A 150 -12.94 21.18 14.08
C SER A 150 -12.96 19.64 14.21
N VAL A 151 -12.45 18.90 13.23
CA VAL A 151 -12.45 17.43 13.19
C VAL A 151 -11.07 16.91 13.51
N LEU A 152 -10.96 15.93 14.41
CA LEU A 152 -9.68 15.33 14.78
C LEU A 152 -9.00 14.63 13.59
N LYS A 153 -7.71 14.85 13.45
CA LYS A 153 -6.84 14.31 12.39
C LYS A 153 -5.82 13.39 13.03
N VAL A 154 -5.91 12.11 12.68
CA VAL A 154 -5.10 11.05 13.29
C VAL A 154 -4.35 10.29 12.22
N SER A 155 -3.13 9.82 12.51
CA SER A 155 -2.48 8.79 11.71
C SER A 155 -2.25 7.52 12.51
N TYR A 156 -2.43 6.37 11.87
CA TYR A 156 -2.05 5.09 12.42
C TYR A 156 -1.00 4.40 11.52
N ALA A 157 0.21 4.25 12.06
CA ALA A 157 1.33 3.57 11.39
C ALA A 157 1.65 4.11 9.99
N ALA A 158 1.42 5.41 9.72
CA ALA A 158 1.75 6.01 8.42
C ALA A 158 3.26 5.98 8.17
N SER A 159 3.67 5.87 6.90
CA SER A 159 5.07 5.82 6.51
C SER A 159 5.40 6.85 5.43
N MET A 160 6.57 7.48 5.55
CA MET A 160 7.12 8.34 4.50
C MET A 160 7.90 7.56 3.43
N GLY A 161 8.32 6.33 3.74
CA GLY A 161 9.04 5.45 2.82
C GLY A 161 10.40 5.96 2.35
N VAL A 162 10.94 7.00 3.00
CA VAL A 162 12.22 7.63 2.67
C VAL A 162 12.95 8.06 3.94
N SER A 163 14.28 8.14 3.86
CA SER A 163 15.12 8.59 4.97
C SER A 163 15.30 10.11 5.03
N ARG A 164 14.91 10.84 3.99
CA ARG A 164 15.07 12.30 3.88
C ARG A 164 14.00 12.92 3.00
N ILE A 165 13.47 14.05 3.41
CA ILE A 165 12.58 14.89 2.59
C ILE A 165 13.37 15.99 1.91
N LYS A 166 13.16 16.19 0.60
CA LYS A 166 13.81 17.27 -0.15
C LYS A 166 13.30 18.63 0.35
N LYS A 167 14.21 19.62 0.54
CA LYS A 167 13.91 20.96 1.07
C LYS A 167 12.67 21.62 0.43
N LYS A 168 12.48 21.48 -0.89
CA LYS A 168 11.32 22.03 -1.61
C LYS A 168 9.97 21.49 -1.13
N LEU A 169 9.93 20.35 -0.44
CA LEU A 169 8.70 19.75 0.11
C LEU A 169 8.53 20.04 1.60
N HIS A 170 9.52 20.63 2.29
CA HIS A 170 9.46 20.88 3.74
C HIS A 170 8.21 21.68 4.12
N LYS A 171 7.87 22.74 3.38
CA LYS A 171 6.67 23.54 3.65
C LYS A 171 5.39 22.69 3.59
N ILE A 172 5.28 21.77 2.61
CA ILE A 172 4.10 20.90 2.48
C ILE A 172 4.01 19.96 3.70
N TYR A 173 5.14 19.33 4.07
CA TYR A 173 5.18 18.43 5.23
C TYR A 173 4.91 19.16 6.54
N SER A 174 5.58 20.27 6.79
CA SER A 174 5.36 21.10 7.98
C SER A 174 3.89 21.52 8.11
N THR A 175 3.28 21.98 7.01
CA THR A 175 1.88 22.44 7.03
C THR A 175 0.92 21.31 7.42
N PHE A 176 0.98 20.13 6.82
CA PHE A 176 0.02 19.09 7.15
C PHE A 176 0.31 18.41 8.48
N LEU A 177 1.59 18.21 8.82
CA LEU A 177 1.98 17.60 10.10
C LEU A 177 1.56 18.46 11.28
N SER A 178 1.67 19.80 11.17
CA SER A 178 1.24 20.72 12.24
C SER A 178 -0.28 20.76 12.45
N ARG A 179 -1.06 20.26 11.49
CA ARG A 179 -2.53 20.14 11.62
C ARG A 179 -2.99 18.81 12.21
N MET A 180 -2.07 17.85 12.38
CA MET A 180 -2.42 16.54 12.94
C MET A 180 -2.54 16.64 14.46
N ASP A 181 -3.59 16.05 15.02
CA ASP A 181 -3.81 16.01 16.48
C ASP A 181 -3.05 14.84 17.12
N PHE A 182 -3.01 13.68 16.45
CA PHE A 182 -2.28 12.50 16.91
C PHE A 182 -1.51 11.86 15.75
N ILE A 183 -0.21 11.67 15.95
CA ILE A 183 0.66 11.09 14.93
C ILE A 183 1.26 9.79 15.43
N SER A 184 0.93 8.69 14.76
CA SER A 184 1.74 7.48 14.84
C SER A 184 2.24 7.05 13.48
N VAL A 185 3.46 6.52 13.48
CA VAL A 185 4.20 6.11 12.29
C VAL A 185 4.74 4.69 12.46
N ARG A 186 5.05 4.02 11.35
CA ARG A 186 5.47 2.63 11.36
C ARG A 186 6.97 2.44 11.67
N GLU A 187 7.78 3.46 11.47
CA GLU A 187 9.24 3.35 11.61
C GLU A 187 9.88 4.58 12.25
N ASN A 188 11.02 4.37 12.92
CA ASN A 188 11.79 5.43 13.58
C ASN A 188 12.26 6.54 12.63
N THR A 189 12.52 6.20 11.37
CA THR A 189 12.90 7.19 10.34
C THR A 189 11.78 8.19 10.09
N SER A 190 10.53 7.73 9.94
CA SER A 190 9.38 8.62 9.80
C SER A 190 9.13 9.45 11.06
N LYS A 191 9.33 8.88 12.27
CA LYS A 191 9.27 9.65 13.54
C LYS A 191 10.24 10.81 13.54
N LYS A 192 11.51 10.57 13.22
CA LYS A 192 12.54 11.64 13.13
C LYS A 192 12.12 12.73 12.15
N LEU A 193 11.64 12.34 10.95
CA LEU A 193 11.20 13.31 9.94
C LEU A 193 9.98 14.12 10.39
N VAL A 194 9.03 13.55 11.14
CA VAL A 194 7.90 14.30 11.73
C VAL A 194 8.42 15.34 12.71
N GLU A 195 9.31 14.96 13.62
CA GLU A 195 9.84 15.81 14.67
C GLU A 195 10.82 16.87 14.13
N GLU A 196 11.47 16.63 12.98
CA GLU A 196 12.30 17.62 12.28
C GLU A 196 11.46 18.65 11.50
N LEU A 197 10.29 18.26 10.99
CA LEU A 197 9.49 19.08 10.08
C LEU A 197 8.28 19.74 10.75
N SER A 198 7.99 19.41 12.00
CA SER A 198 6.90 20.00 12.78
C SER A 198 7.24 20.04 14.28
N SER A 199 6.43 20.77 15.04
CA SER A 199 6.49 20.75 16.52
C SER A 199 5.83 19.53 17.16
N ASN A 200 5.11 18.72 16.35
CA ASN A 200 4.38 17.56 16.84
C ASN A 200 5.33 16.40 17.15
N LYS A 201 4.94 15.60 18.15
CA LYS A 201 5.61 14.34 18.46
C LYS A 201 4.92 13.20 17.74
N ALA A 202 5.72 12.19 17.35
CA ALA A 202 5.20 10.98 16.74
C ALA A 202 5.53 9.74 17.59
N GLN A 203 4.58 8.82 17.67
CA GLN A 203 4.77 7.52 18.29
C GLN A 203 5.05 6.46 17.21
N VAL A 204 6.03 5.59 17.45
CA VAL A 204 6.24 4.41 16.60
C VAL A 204 5.32 3.29 17.06
N VAL A 205 4.55 2.74 16.14
CA VAL A 205 3.61 1.64 16.38
C VAL A 205 3.79 0.56 15.30
N VAL A 206 3.28 -0.62 15.57
CA VAL A 206 3.33 -1.73 14.61
C VAL A 206 2.41 -1.49 13.40
N ASP A 207 2.75 -2.10 12.28
CA ASP A 207 1.85 -2.14 11.13
C ASP A 207 0.54 -2.88 11.49
N PRO A 208 -0.63 -2.49 10.94
CA PRO A 208 -1.90 -3.14 11.23
C PRO A 208 -1.91 -4.65 11.05
N VAL A 209 -1.10 -5.19 10.13
CA VAL A 209 -0.95 -6.64 9.92
C VAL A 209 -0.55 -7.36 11.22
N LEU A 210 0.27 -6.73 12.05
CA LEU A 210 0.76 -7.28 13.31
C LEU A 210 -0.19 -7.05 14.51
N LEU A 211 -1.33 -6.39 14.31
CA LEU A 211 -2.39 -6.30 15.32
C LEU A 211 -3.24 -7.58 15.38
N LEU A 212 -3.22 -8.38 14.32
CA LEU A 212 -3.88 -9.66 14.24
C LEU A 212 -2.87 -10.78 14.54
N SER A 213 -3.24 -11.69 15.43
CA SER A 213 -2.45 -12.90 15.69
C SER A 213 -2.48 -13.87 14.51
N GLY A 214 -1.65 -14.92 14.54
CA GLY A 214 -1.70 -15.99 13.55
C GLY A 214 -3.07 -16.67 13.47
N ASP A 215 -3.73 -16.89 14.63
CA ASP A 215 -5.07 -17.47 14.70
C ASP A 215 -6.14 -16.52 14.14
N ASP A 216 -6.02 -15.21 14.40
CA ASP A 216 -6.89 -14.21 13.79
C ASP A 216 -6.76 -14.26 12.27
N TRP A 217 -5.53 -14.32 11.74
CA TRP A 217 -5.31 -14.46 10.30
C TRP A 217 -5.82 -15.79 9.72
N LEU A 218 -5.80 -16.89 10.49
CA LEU A 218 -6.41 -18.16 10.09
C LEU A 218 -7.94 -18.05 9.98
N ASN A 219 -8.57 -17.35 10.92
CA ASN A 219 -10.01 -17.12 10.90
C ASN A 219 -10.42 -16.22 9.71
N GLU A 220 -9.64 -15.17 9.42
CA GLU A 220 -9.92 -14.25 8.33
C GLU A 220 -9.56 -14.84 6.95
N ILE A 221 -8.46 -15.57 6.85
CA ILE A 221 -7.97 -16.24 5.65
C ILE A 221 -7.71 -17.71 6.00
N PRO A 222 -8.70 -18.60 5.83
CA PRO A 222 -8.53 -20.01 6.09
C PRO A 222 -7.35 -20.62 5.34
N ASP A 223 -6.69 -21.59 5.98
CA ASP A 223 -5.57 -22.28 5.37
C ASP A 223 -6.02 -23.03 4.12
N LYS A 224 -5.27 -22.81 3.04
CA LYS A 224 -5.45 -23.52 1.77
C LYS A 224 -4.10 -23.88 1.22
N LYS A 225 -3.73 -25.14 1.34
CA LYS A 225 -2.52 -25.69 0.73
C LYS A 225 -2.64 -25.63 -0.79
N LEU A 226 -1.66 -25.00 -1.45
CA LEU A 226 -1.66 -24.77 -2.89
C LEU A 226 -0.74 -25.73 -3.65
N PHE A 227 0.24 -26.31 -2.95
CA PHE A 227 1.19 -27.29 -3.45
C PHE A 227 1.34 -28.39 -2.39
N ASP A 228 1.39 -29.65 -2.84
CA ASP A 228 1.55 -30.79 -1.92
C ASP A 228 2.99 -30.97 -1.46
N GLU A 229 3.95 -30.67 -2.33
CA GLU A 229 5.36 -30.76 -2.02
C GLU A 229 5.86 -29.53 -1.26
N PRO A 230 6.85 -29.68 -0.36
CA PRO A 230 7.49 -28.54 0.29
C PRO A 230 8.22 -27.68 -0.74
N TYR A 231 8.09 -26.36 -0.60
CA TYR A 231 8.64 -25.38 -1.54
C TYR A 231 9.27 -24.17 -0.84
N ILE A 232 10.03 -23.43 -1.62
CA ILE A 232 10.52 -22.10 -1.28
C ILE A 232 9.57 -21.07 -1.90
N PHE A 233 9.02 -20.15 -1.10
CA PHE A 233 8.31 -19.00 -1.65
C PHE A 233 9.25 -17.81 -1.80
N ALA A 234 9.38 -17.29 -3.01
CA ALA A 234 10.22 -16.13 -3.33
C ALA A 234 9.37 -14.96 -3.83
N TYR A 235 9.39 -13.84 -3.11
CA TYR A 235 8.64 -12.64 -3.48
C TYR A 235 9.51 -11.39 -3.40
N PHE A 236 9.88 -10.82 -4.55
CA PHE A 236 10.79 -9.68 -4.65
C PHE A 236 10.13 -8.49 -5.36
N LEU A 237 10.22 -7.32 -4.74
CA LEU A 237 9.84 -6.03 -5.33
C LEU A 237 11.02 -5.39 -6.07
N GLY A 238 12.23 -5.61 -5.56
CA GLY A 238 13.48 -5.11 -6.11
C GLY A 238 13.93 -5.83 -7.38
N LYS A 239 14.85 -5.18 -8.12
CA LYS A 239 15.36 -5.67 -9.41
C LYS A 239 16.72 -6.36 -9.30
N THR A 240 17.23 -6.59 -8.11
CA THR A 240 18.55 -7.16 -7.81
C THR A 240 18.61 -8.63 -8.27
N PRO A 241 19.38 -8.97 -9.33
CA PRO A 241 19.45 -10.34 -9.85
C PRO A 241 20.06 -11.33 -8.84
N GLU A 242 20.98 -10.86 -8.00
CA GLU A 242 21.72 -11.65 -7.01
C GLU A 242 20.76 -12.32 -6.00
N TYR A 243 19.64 -11.69 -5.67
CA TYR A 243 18.65 -12.30 -4.80
C TYR A 243 18.06 -13.57 -5.43
N ARG A 244 17.72 -13.51 -6.73
CA ARG A 244 17.18 -14.66 -7.45
C ARG A 244 18.22 -15.78 -7.60
N GLN A 245 19.46 -15.41 -7.88
CA GLN A 245 20.58 -16.36 -7.96
C GLN A 245 20.82 -17.07 -6.62
N THR A 246 20.77 -16.34 -5.51
CA THR A 246 20.91 -16.90 -4.16
C THR A 246 19.82 -17.90 -3.86
N VAL A 247 18.55 -17.56 -4.16
CA VAL A 247 17.42 -18.49 -3.97
C VAL A 247 17.56 -19.72 -4.86
N THR A 248 17.96 -19.56 -6.11
CA THR A 248 18.17 -20.69 -7.05
C THR A 248 19.24 -21.64 -6.52
N ARG A 249 20.38 -21.13 -6.04
CA ARG A 249 21.44 -21.94 -5.44
C ARG A 249 20.92 -22.68 -4.19
N PHE A 250 20.27 -21.98 -3.27
CA PHE A 250 19.71 -22.56 -2.06
C PHE A 250 18.67 -23.64 -2.36
N ALA A 251 17.81 -23.41 -3.35
CA ALA A 251 16.80 -24.37 -3.78
C ALA A 251 17.45 -25.66 -4.28
N LYS A 252 18.51 -25.55 -5.10
CA LYS A 252 19.28 -26.70 -5.59
C LYS A 252 19.94 -27.47 -4.45
N GLU A 253 20.55 -26.78 -3.49
CA GLU A 253 21.18 -27.41 -2.30
C GLU A 253 20.17 -28.17 -1.44
N LYS A 254 18.93 -27.66 -1.34
CA LYS A 254 17.86 -28.25 -0.51
C LYS A 254 16.97 -29.25 -1.27
N GLY A 255 17.12 -29.37 -2.58
CA GLY A 255 16.25 -30.20 -3.41
C GLY A 255 14.79 -29.72 -3.44
N LEU A 256 14.58 -28.39 -3.36
CA LEU A 256 13.24 -27.79 -3.26
C LEU A 256 12.89 -27.03 -4.53
N LYS A 257 11.59 -26.99 -4.83
CA LYS A 257 11.03 -26.14 -5.89
C LYS A 257 10.87 -24.71 -5.42
N ILE A 258 10.97 -23.76 -6.35
CA ILE A 258 10.74 -22.34 -6.12
C ILE A 258 9.37 -21.97 -6.66
N VAL A 259 8.49 -21.49 -5.76
CA VAL A 259 7.24 -20.81 -6.12
C VAL A 259 7.47 -19.31 -6.00
N THR A 260 7.13 -18.54 -7.03
CA THR A 260 7.30 -17.09 -7.01
C THR A 260 6.03 -16.36 -7.43
N SER A 261 5.80 -15.15 -6.90
CA SER A 261 4.78 -14.24 -7.40
C SER A 261 5.46 -13.00 -7.96
N HIS A 262 5.49 -12.88 -9.28
CA HIS A 262 6.17 -11.78 -9.94
C HIS A 262 5.53 -10.42 -9.65
N HIS A 263 6.37 -9.42 -9.35
CA HIS A 263 5.90 -8.05 -9.17
C HIS A 263 5.57 -7.42 -10.53
N MET A 264 4.25 -7.28 -10.82
CA MET A 264 3.76 -6.84 -12.12
C MET A 264 3.65 -5.32 -12.29
N ASP A 265 4.01 -4.52 -11.27
CA ASP A 265 3.91 -3.06 -11.37
C ASP A 265 5.04 -2.43 -12.19
N SER A 266 6.17 -3.11 -12.28
CA SER A 266 7.24 -2.78 -13.20
C SER A 266 7.77 -4.05 -13.87
N TYR A 267 8.34 -3.90 -15.09
CA TYR A 267 9.04 -5.00 -15.73
C TYR A 267 10.40 -5.20 -15.06
N ASN A 268 10.68 -6.46 -14.73
CA ASN A 268 11.97 -6.86 -14.20
C ASN A 268 12.55 -8.02 -15.03
N LYS A 269 13.71 -7.80 -15.65
CA LYS A 269 14.39 -8.84 -16.42
C LYS A 269 14.83 -10.03 -15.56
N ALA A 270 15.12 -9.79 -14.28
CA ALA A 270 15.56 -10.84 -13.36
C ALA A 270 14.45 -11.86 -13.02
N ASP A 271 13.19 -11.52 -13.31
CA ASP A 271 12.06 -12.44 -13.09
C ASP A 271 11.81 -13.37 -14.30
N ILE A 272 12.49 -13.12 -15.43
CA ILE A 272 12.37 -14.00 -16.59
C ILE A 272 12.99 -15.36 -16.25
N ASN A 273 12.20 -16.43 -16.39
CA ASN A 273 12.61 -17.80 -16.08
C ASN A 273 13.03 -18.04 -14.62
N PHE A 274 12.65 -17.13 -13.68
CA PHE A 274 12.89 -17.33 -12.27
C PHE A 274 11.70 -18.07 -11.62
N GLY A 275 12.02 -19.14 -10.90
CA GLY A 275 11.05 -20.00 -10.23
C GLY A 275 10.55 -21.16 -11.09
N ASP A 276 10.26 -22.29 -10.46
CA ASP A 276 9.65 -23.45 -11.10
C ASP A 276 8.15 -23.22 -11.35
N TYR A 277 7.50 -22.47 -10.45
CA TYR A 277 6.08 -22.11 -10.54
C TYR A 277 5.90 -20.61 -10.28
N ALA A 278 5.24 -19.93 -11.20
CA ALA A 278 4.96 -18.50 -11.13
C ALA A 278 3.47 -18.21 -11.42
N PRO A 279 2.55 -18.53 -10.48
CA PRO A 279 1.13 -18.28 -10.68
C PRO A 279 0.85 -16.77 -10.72
N TYR A 280 0.02 -16.36 -11.67
CA TYR A 280 -0.42 -14.97 -11.83
C TYR A 280 -1.81 -14.70 -11.25
N ASP A 281 -2.58 -15.75 -10.96
CA ASP A 281 -3.89 -15.69 -10.30
C ASP A 281 -3.77 -15.58 -8.78
N VAL A 282 -2.81 -14.80 -8.32
CA VAL A 282 -2.53 -14.58 -6.89
C VAL A 282 -3.26 -13.32 -6.42
N GLY A 283 -4.20 -13.50 -5.51
CA GLY A 283 -4.80 -12.45 -4.70
C GLY A 283 -4.18 -12.42 -3.29
N PRO A 284 -4.60 -11.46 -2.43
CA PRO A 284 -4.07 -11.36 -1.07
C PRO A 284 -4.22 -12.64 -0.23
N GLU A 285 -5.33 -13.34 -0.32
CA GLU A 285 -5.55 -14.60 0.40
C GLU A 285 -4.59 -15.71 -0.05
N LYS A 286 -4.42 -15.85 -1.37
CA LYS A 286 -3.48 -16.81 -1.94
C LYS A 286 -2.03 -16.45 -1.60
N PHE A 287 -1.71 -15.15 -1.54
CA PHE A 287 -0.40 -14.66 -1.12
C PHE A 287 -0.06 -15.05 0.33
N VAL A 288 -1.00 -14.86 1.26
CA VAL A 288 -0.82 -15.28 2.67
C VAL A 288 -0.64 -16.80 2.76
N ASN A 289 -1.44 -17.58 2.03
CA ASN A 289 -1.32 -19.03 2.02
C ASN A 289 -0.02 -19.52 1.38
N LEU A 290 0.52 -18.82 0.38
CA LEU A 290 1.84 -19.13 -0.19
C LEU A 290 2.97 -18.90 0.81
N ILE A 291 2.88 -17.88 1.66
CA ILE A 291 3.85 -17.65 2.75
C ILE A 291 3.68 -18.72 3.84
N ARG A 292 2.47 -18.92 4.32
CA ARG A 292 2.13 -19.83 5.41
C ARG A 292 2.59 -21.27 5.17
N ASN A 293 2.40 -21.77 3.96
CA ASN A 293 2.68 -23.15 3.59
C ASN A 293 4.09 -23.37 3.00
N ALA A 294 4.90 -22.31 2.87
CA ALA A 294 6.27 -22.42 2.39
C ALA A 294 7.19 -23.00 3.47
N LYS A 295 8.14 -23.86 3.06
CA LYS A 295 9.21 -24.32 3.94
C LYS A 295 10.24 -23.22 4.24
N TYR A 296 10.48 -22.35 3.25
CA TYR A 296 11.33 -21.15 3.37
C TYR A 296 10.72 -20.01 2.58
N VAL A 297 10.87 -18.79 3.10
CA VAL A 297 10.43 -17.56 2.43
C VAL A 297 11.63 -16.66 2.20
N PHE A 298 11.79 -16.17 0.96
CA PHE A 298 12.78 -15.17 0.60
C PHE A 298 12.06 -13.94 0.04
N THR A 299 12.27 -12.79 0.65
CA THR A 299 11.59 -11.57 0.24
C THR A 299 12.38 -10.31 0.58
N ASP A 300 12.23 -9.26 -0.22
CA ASP A 300 12.63 -7.88 0.07
C ASP A 300 11.41 -6.97 0.33
N SER A 301 10.22 -7.56 0.41
CA SER A 301 8.98 -6.86 0.70
C SER A 301 8.78 -6.73 2.20
N PHE A 302 8.52 -5.51 2.69
CA PHE A 302 8.16 -5.28 4.08
C PHE A 302 6.99 -6.19 4.51
N HIS A 303 5.88 -6.20 3.77
CA HIS A 303 4.72 -7.05 4.11
C HIS A 303 5.00 -8.55 3.91
N GLY A 304 5.93 -8.91 3.03
CA GLY A 304 6.39 -10.29 2.91
C GLY A 304 7.19 -10.78 4.15
N CYS A 305 7.80 -9.83 4.88
CA CYS A 305 8.53 -10.15 6.12
C CYS A 305 7.65 -10.20 7.36
N VAL A 306 6.51 -9.50 7.38
CA VAL A 306 5.64 -9.41 8.58
C VAL A 306 4.53 -10.46 8.61
N PHE A 307 4.30 -11.18 7.51
CA PHE A 307 3.49 -12.38 7.43
C PHE A 307 4.31 -13.63 7.65
#